data_e1991a205badb4cd18f517861ff3b186
#
_entry.id   e1991a205badb4cd18f517861ff3b186
#
_cell.length_a   1.000
_cell.length_b   1.000
_cell.length_c   1.000
_cell.angle_alpha   90.00
_cell.angle_beta   90.00
_cell.angle_gamma   90.00
#
_symmetry.space_group_name_H-M   'P 1'
#
loop_
_entity.id
_entity.type
_entity.pdbx_description
1 polymer ?
#
loop_
_entity_poly.entity_id
_entity_poly.type
_entity_poly.pdbx_seq_one_letter_code
_entity_poly.pdbx_strand_id
1 'polypeptide(L)'
;MKKMMALAMALMMALALMCGAAAAEESPAEIPMTGGWAAAADPAVTDDVKALVEKGTEGLLGVNYVPVAYLGSQVVAGTNHAVLCQATVVSPDAQPKFVILYLYEDLQGGVKVLNVADFDIGALCTYGAEE
;
A
#
# COMPACT_ATOMS: atom_id res chain seq x y z
N MET A 1 -9.78 2.08 66.50
CA MET A 1 -10.71 2.01 65.35
C MET A 1 -10.61 3.22 64.43
N LYS A 2 -10.38 4.42 64.91
CA LYS A 2 -10.26 5.61 63.99
C LYS A 2 -9.00 5.62 63.11
N LYS A 3 -7.95 4.94 63.49
CA LYS A 3 -6.69 4.87 62.73
C LYS A 3 -6.74 3.85 61.57
N MET A 4 -7.61 2.88 61.64
CA MET A 4 -7.75 1.88 60.59
C MET A 4 -8.65 2.37 59.42
N MET A 5 -9.60 3.27 59.74
CA MET A 5 -10.43 3.87 58.66
C MET A 5 -9.66 4.87 57.78
N ALA A 6 -8.68 5.56 58.38
CA ALA A 6 -7.85 6.50 57.61
C ALA A 6 -6.91 5.78 56.61
N LEU A 7 -6.44 4.59 56.99
CA LEU A 7 -5.57 3.79 56.12
C LEU A 7 -6.34 3.18 54.95
N ALA A 8 -7.59 2.79 55.16
CA ALA A 8 -8.44 2.24 54.10
C ALA A 8 -8.84 3.30 53.08
N MET A 9 -9.05 4.54 53.50
CA MET A 9 -9.34 5.65 52.58
C MET A 9 -8.14 6.07 51.77
N ALA A 10 -6.93 6.02 52.33
CA ALA A 10 -5.71 6.33 51.62
C ALA A 10 -5.39 5.27 50.54
N LEU A 11 -5.72 4.01 50.80
CA LEU A 11 -5.52 2.94 49.87
C LEU A 11 -6.51 2.96 48.67
N MET A 12 -7.74 3.42 48.94
CA MET A 12 -8.73 3.62 47.86
C MET A 12 -8.40 4.80 46.94
N MET A 13 -7.81 5.86 47.45
CA MET A 13 -7.38 6.98 46.62
C MET A 13 -6.16 6.65 45.74
N ALA A 14 -5.29 5.76 46.20
CA ALA A 14 -4.14 5.35 45.41
C ALA A 14 -4.52 4.44 44.23
N LEU A 15 -5.62 3.69 44.34
CA LEU A 15 -6.10 2.82 43.26
C LEU A 15 -6.87 3.59 42.20
N ALA A 16 -7.41 4.76 42.50
CA ALA A 16 -8.14 5.59 41.53
C ALA A 16 -7.23 6.38 40.59
N LEU A 17 -5.94 6.52 40.91
CA LEU A 17 -4.99 7.24 40.04
C LEU A 17 -4.30 6.35 38.98
N MET A 18 -4.51 5.05 39.01
CA MET A 18 -3.91 4.14 38.00
C MET A 18 -4.82 3.78 36.83
N CYS A 19 -6.04 4.28 36.78
CA CYS A 19 -6.98 4.06 35.70
C CYS A 19 -7.07 5.20 34.65
N GLY A 20 -6.11 6.09 34.67
CA GLY A 20 -6.18 7.30 33.84
C GLY A 20 -5.14 7.45 32.76
N ALA A 21 -4.64 6.38 32.16
CA ALA A 21 -3.71 6.54 31.06
C ALA A 21 -3.75 5.38 30.11
N ALA A 22 -4.84 5.22 29.41
CA ALA A 22 -4.87 4.51 28.14
C ALA A 22 -5.96 5.10 27.27
N ALA A 23 -5.89 6.41 27.00
CA ALA A 23 -6.44 6.92 25.77
C ALA A 23 -5.43 6.52 24.69
N ALA A 24 -5.57 5.32 24.17
CA ALA A 24 -5.00 5.02 22.87
C ALA A 24 -5.65 6.02 21.92
N GLU A 25 -4.89 7.00 21.48
CA GLU A 25 -5.29 7.77 20.31
C GLU A 25 -5.27 6.79 19.15
N GLU A 26 -6.39 6.10 18.96
CA GLU A 26 -6.66 5.48 17.68
C GLU A 26 -6.76 6.64 16.71
N SER A 27 -5.70 6.83 15.93
CA SER A 27 -5.76 7.60 14.70
C SER A 27 -7.00 7.12 13.96
N PRO A 28 -7.96 7.99 13.63
CA PRO A 28 -9.14 7.55 12.90
C PRO A 28 -8.65 6.80 11.68
N ALA A 29 -8.99 5.52 11.60
CA ALA A 29 -8.74 4.74 10.40
C ALA A 29 -9.38 5.53 9.26
N GLU A 30 -8.56 6.05 8.34
CA GLU A 30 -9.09 6.69 7.15
C GLU A 30 -10.00 5.66 6.49
N ILE A 31 -11.28 5.91 6.55
CA ILE A 31 -12.26 5.10 5.81
C ILE A 31 -11.89 5.31 4.35
N PRO A 32 -11.36 4.30 3.64
CA PRO A 32 -11.04 4.48 2.25
C PRO A 32 -12.30 4.90 1.51
N MET A 33 -12.29 6.10 0.95
CA MET A 33 -13.40 6.56 0.13
C MET A 33 -13.52 5.61 -1.05
N THR A 34 -14.67 4.93 -1.12
CA THR A 34 -14.98 4.06 -2.26
C THR A 34 -14.81 4.85 -3.56
N GLY A 35 -13.98 4.36 -4.47
CA GLY A 35 -13.70 4.99 -5.75
C GLY A 35 -12.48 5.91 -5.79
N GLY A 36 -11.85 6.23 -4.66
CA GLY A 36 -10.60 7.01 -4.62
C GLY A 36 -9.35 6.11 -4.59
N TRP A 37 -8.27 6.59 -5.21
CA TRP A 37 -6.97 5.95 -5.07
C TRP A 37 -6.34 6.29 -3.73
N ALA A 38 -5.87 5.27 -3.02
CA ALA A 38 -5.11 5.41 -1.79
C ALA A 38 -3.66 5.00 -2.03
N ALA A 39 -2.72 5.87 -1.67
CA ALA A 39 -1.31 5.53 -1.73
C ALA A 39 -0.99 4.41 -0.73
N ALA A 40 -0.11 3.50 -1.11
CA ALA A 40 0.35 2.44 -0.22
C ALA A 40 1.12 3.04 0.97
N ALA A 41 0.78 2.61 2.18
CA ALA A 41 1.52 3.00 3.38
C ALA A 41 2.94 2.42 3.38
N ASP A 42 3.11 1.24 2.80
CA ASP A 42 4.39 0.58 2.61
C ASP A 42 4.55 0.19 1.13
N PRO A 43 5.52 0.76 0.42
CA PRO A 43 5.75 0.46 -0.98
C PRO A 43 6.51 -0.85 -1.22
N ALA A 44 6.85 -1.60 -0.17
CA ALA A 44 7.62 -2.82 -0.29
C ALA A 44 6.90 -3.85 -1.18
N VAL A 45 7.67 -4.53 -2.02
CA VAL A 45 7.20 -5.65 -2.83
C VAL A 45 7.17 -6.90 -1.97
N THR A 46 5.98 -7.25 -1.52
CA THR A 46 5.72 -8.49 -0.77
C THR A 46 5.51 -9.67 -1.71
N ASP A 47 5.46 -10.88 -1.16
CA ASP A 47 5.14 -12.08 -1.95
C ASP A 47 3.72 -12.00 -2.54
N ASP A 48 2.80 -11.34 -1.84
CA ASP A 48 1.45 -11.09 -2.35
C ASP A 48 1.45 -10.17 -3.58
N VAL A 49 2.26 -9.11 -3.55
CA VAL A 49 2.43 -8.20 -4.70
C VAL A 49 3.06 -8.94 -5.89
N LYS A 50 4.05 -9.77 -5.65
CA LYS A 50 4.66 -10.61 -6.69
C LYS A 50 3.63 -11.54 -7.33
N ALA A 51 2.85 -12.24 -6.50
CA ALA A 51 1.79 -13.13 -6.97
C ALA A 51 0.71 -12.38 -7.76
N LEU A 52 0.37 -11.18 -7.34
CA LEU A 52 -0.59 -10.30 -8.03
C LEU A 52 -0.11 -9.97 -9.45
N VAL A 53 1.15 -9.56 -9.58
CA VAL A 53 1.77 -9.25 -10.88
C VAL A 53 1.87 -10.52 -11.74
N GLU A 54 2.29 -11.63 -11.19
CA GLU A 54 2.37 -12.91 -11.91
C GLU A 54 1.01 -13.34 -12.47
N LYS A 55 -0.03 -13.30 -11.65
CA LYS A 55 -1.40 -13.65 -12.06
C LYS A 55 -1.92 -12.71 -13.14
N GLY A 56 -1.71 -11.40 -12.95
CA GLY A 56 -2.20 -10.40 -13.89
C GLY A 56 -1.51 -10.45 -15.25
N THR A 57 -0.22 -10.80 -15.27
CA THR A 57 0.58 -10.88 -16.49
C THR A 57 0.66 -12.29 -17.08
N GLU A 58 0.01 -13.26 -16.44
CA GLU A 58 -0.09 -14.63 -16.98
C GLU A 58 -0.76 -14.59 -18.36
N GLY A 59 -0.10 -15.18 -19.35
CA GLY A 59 -0.57 -15.15 -20.72
C GLY A 59 -0.16 -13.92 -21.53
N LEU A 60 0.45 -12.91 -20.93
CA LEU A 60 1.08 -11.82 -21.68
C LEU A 60 2.48 -12.25 -22.12
N LEU A 61 2.61 -12.45 -23.42
CA LEU A 61 3.87 -12.87 -24.02
C LEU A 61 4.64 -11.65 -24.55
N GLY A 62 5.96 -11.74 -24.51
CA GLY A 62 6.85 -10.76 -25.13
C GLY A 62 7.37 -9.65 -24.20
N VAL A 63 6.87 -9.53 -22.99
CA VAL A 63 7.36 -8.57 -22.00
C VAL A 63 7.47 -9.23 -20.63
N ASN A 64 8.61 -9.05 -19.98
CA ASN A 64 8.80 -9.44 -18.59
C ASN A 64 8.54 -8.24 -17.67
N TYR A 65 7.69 -8.41 -16.69
CA TYR A 65 7.38 -7.40 -15.67
C TYR A 65 7.96 -7.82 -14.33
N VAL A 66 8.86 -7.00 -13.80
CA VAL A 66 9.44 -7.20 -12.46
C VAL A 66 8.91 -6.12 -11.53
N PRO A 67 8.14 -6.46 -10.49
CA PRO A 67 7.63 -5.47 -9.57
C PRO A 67 8.78 -4.81 -8.78
N VAL A 68 8.75 -3.49 -8.68
CA VAL A 68 9.74 -2.66 -8.00
C VAL A 68 9.16 -2.02 -6.75
N ALA A 69 7.92 -1.55 -6.82
CA ALA A 69 7.23 -0.92 -5.70
C ALA A 69 5.72 -1.07 -5.84
N TYR A 70 5.04 -1.21 -4.73
CA TYR A 70 3.59 -1.15 -4.65
C TYR A 70 3.15 0.28 -4.39
N LEU A 71 2.42 0.88 -5.32
CA LEU A 71 2.08 2.30 -5.27
C LEU A 71 0.78 2.59 -4.53
N GLY A 72 -0.20 1.73 -4.67
CA GLY A 72 -1.49 1.94 -4.02
C GLY A 72 -2.62 1.11 -4.60
N SER A 73 -3.81 1.38 -4.10
CA SER A 73 -5.01 0.65 -4.46
C SER A 73 -6.23 1.55 -4.54
N GLN A 74 -7.25 1.06 -5.23
CA GLN A 74 -8.56 1.68 -5.34
C GLN A 74 -9.62 0.61 -5.07
N VAL A 75 -10.45 0.83 -4.07
CA VAL A 75 -11.54 -0.08 -3.75
C VAL A 75 -12.72 0.19 -4.67
N VAL A 76 -13.10 -0.83 -5.41
CA VAL A 76 -14.25 -0.86 -6.32
C VAL A 76 -15.05 -2.13 -6.01
N ALA A 77 -15.79 -2.68 -6.95
CA ALA A 77 -16.29 -4.06 -6.81
C ALA A 77 -15.12 -5.02 -7.08
N GLY A 78 -14.31 -5.27 -6.07
CA GLY A 78 -12.96 -5.82 -6.13
C GLY A 78 -11.95 -4.76 -5.75
N THR A 79 -10.72 -4.89 -6.23
CA THR A 79 -9.64 -3.94 -5.93
C THR A 79 -8.80 -3.68 -7.17
N ASN A 80 -8.60 -2.41 -7.49
CA ASN A 80 -7.61 -2.01 -8.47
C ASN A 80 -6.28 -1.77 -7.74
N HIS A 81 -5.19 -2.24 -8.31
CA HIS A 81 -3.84 -2.09 -7.77
C HIS A 81 -2.96 -1.35 -8.77
N ALA A 82 -2.07 -0.51 -8.27
CA ALA A 82 -1.03 0.14 -9.05
C ALA A 82 0.34 -0.34 -8.57
N VAL A 83 1.10 -0.95 -9.45
CA VAL A 83 2.42 -1.49 -9.15
C VAL A 83 3.43 -0.89 -10.12
N LEU A 84 4.50 -0.30 -9.59
CA LEU A 84 5.62 0.13 -10.41
C LEU A 84 6.44 -1.11 -10.77
N CYS A 85 6.60 -1.33 -12.07
CA CYS A 85 7.34 -2.48 -12.60
C CYS A 85 8.47 -2.02 -13.52
N GLN A 86 9.51 -2.80 -13.57
CA GLN A 86 10.48 -2.75 -14.64
C GLN A 86 10.02 -3.70 -15.75
N ALA A 87 9.74 -3.16 -16.90
CA ALA A 87 9.29 -3.92 -18.08
C ALA A 87 10.44 -4.09 -19.07
N THR A 88 10.70 -5.31 -19.48
CA THR A 88 11.72 -5.62 -20.48
C THR A 88 11.11 -6.48 -21.58
N VAL A 89 11.15 -5.98 -22.80
CA VAL A 89 10.70 -6.74 -23.99
C VAL A 89 11.64 -7.93 -24.18
N VAL A 90 11.09 -9.08 -24.53
CA VAL A 90 11.89 -10.28 -24.86
C VAL A 90 12.51 -10.10 -26.25
N SER A 91 13.61 -9.40 -26.30
CA SER A 91 14.40 -9.13 -27.51
C SER A 91 15.87 -8.96 -27.12
N PRO A 92 16.83 -9.39 -27.94
CA PRO A 92 18.27 -9.34 -27.60
C PRO A 92 18.80 -7.96 -27.24
N ASP A 93 18.25 -6.90 -27.83
CA ASP A 93 18.71 -5.52 -27.62
C ASP A 93 17.74 -4.67 -26.80
N ALA A 94 16.79 -5.30 -26.11
CA ALA A 94 15.78 -4.57 -25.36
C ALA A 94 16.36 -3.90 -24.14
N GLN A 95 16.05 -2.62 -23.97
CA GLN A 95 16.36 -1.87 -22.75
C GLN A 95 15.16 -1.93 -21.81
N PRO A 96 15.39 -2.15 -20.52
CA PRO A 96 14.33 -2.09 -19.54
C PRO A 96 13.78 -0.66 -19.40
N LYS A 97 12.47 -0.55 -19.21
CA LYS A 97 11.81 0.70 -18.89
C LYS A 97 10.92 0.55 -17.69
N PHE A 98 10.60 1.65 -17.02
CA PHE A 98 9.65 1.62 -15.93
C PHE A 98 8.23 1.86 -16.44
N VAL A 99 7.30 1.12 -15.90
CA VAL A 99 5.87 1.24 -16.19
C VAL A 99 5.08 1.17 -14.89
N ILE A 100 3.91 1.79 -14.89
CA ILE A 100 2.91 1.55 -13.85
C ILE A 100 1.93 0.53 -14.40
N LEU A 101 1.89 -0.62 -13.76
CA LEU A 101 0.99 -1.70 -14.10
C LEU A 101 -0.27 -1.58 -13.26
N TYR A 102 -1.41 -1.33 -13.91
CA TYR A 102 -2.71 -1.29 -13.25
C TYR A 102 -3.37 -2.65 -13.37
N LEU A 103 -3.67 -3.25 -12.24
CA LEU A 103 -4.25 -4.59 -12.12
C LEU A 103 -5.61 -4.51 -11.46
N TYR A 104 -6.54 -5.30 -11.93
CA TYR A 104 -7.83 -5.50 -11.28
C TYR A 104 -7.88 -6.89 -10.66
N GLU A 105 -8.14 -6.95 -9.37
CA GLU A 105 -8.43 -8.17 -8.64
C GLU A 105 -9.92 -8.25 -8.34
N ASP A 106 -10.57 -9.30 -8.82
CA ASP A 106 -11.98 -9.52 -8.56
C ASP A 106 -12.22 -10.12 -7.16
N LEU A 107 -13.47 -10.22 -6.76
CA LEU A 107 -13.86 -10.74 -5.45
C LEU A 107 -13.57 -12.24 -5.28
N GLN A 108 -13.27 -12.97 -6.35
CA GLN A 108 -12.91 -14.38 -6.35
C GLN A 108 -11.39 -14.59 -6.42
N GLY A 109 -10.61 -13.54 -6.48
CA GLY A 109 -9.15 -13.59 -6.55
C GLY A 109 -8.57 -13.67 -7.96
N GLY A 110 -9.40 -13.52 -9.00
CA GLY A 110 -8.92 -13.41 -10.38
C GLY A 110 -8.27 -12.06 -10.61
N VAL A 111 -7.17 -12.02 -11.36
CA VAL A 111 -6.41 -10.80 -11.63
C VAL A 111 -6.27 -10.60 -13.13
N LYS A 112 -6.48 -9.37 -13.58
CA LYS A 112 -6.27 -8.98 -14.97
C LYS A 112 -5.60 -7.61 -15.07
N VAL A 113 -4.87 -7.40 -16.14
CA VAL A 113 -4.28 -6.08 -16.45
C VAL A 113 -5.37 -5.15 -16.97
N LEU A 114 -5.49 -3.98 -16.34
CA LEU A 114 -6.35 -2.89 -16.83
C LEU A 114 -5.62 -1.98 -17.80
N ASN A 115 -4.40 -1.61 -17.44
CA ASN A 115 -3.60 -0.67 -18.23
C ASN A 115 -2.13 -0.81 -17.86
N VAL A 116 -1.28 -0.46 -18.81
CA VAL A 116 0.16 -0.31 -18.63
C VAL A 116 0.52 1.12 -19.03
N ALA A 117 0.89 1.94 -18.06
CA ALA A 117 1.28 3.32 -18.28
C ALA A 117 2.80 3.46 -18.26
N ASP A 118 3.37 4.07 -19.26
CA ASP A 118 4.80 4.36 -19.28
C ASP A 118 5.14 5.38 -18.17
N PHE A 119 6.17 5.09 -17.41
CA PHE A 119 6.72 5.98 -16.39
C PHE A 119 8.07 6.52 -16.91
N ASP A 120 8.04 7.70 -17.50
CA ASP A 120 9.22 8.36 -18.02
C ASP A 120 9.88 9.21 -16.93
N ILE A 121 11.04 8.79 -16.48
CA ILE A 121 11.81 9.47 -15.44
C ILE A 121 12.18 10.90 -15.88
N GLY A 122 12.47 11.08 -17.16
CA GLY A 122 12.86 12.37 -17.70
C GLY A 122 11.71 13.37 -17.88
N ALA A 123 10.49 12.87 -18.09
CA ALA A 123 9.33 13.72 -18.39
C ALA A 123 8.91 14.66 -17.25
N LEU A 124 9.19 14.26 -16.00
CA LEU A 124 8.86 15.05 -14.81
C LEU A 124 10.01 15.96 -14.35
N CYS A 125 11.19 15.82 -14.93
CA CYS A 125 12.35 16.61 -14.61
C CYS A 125 12.59 17.67 -15.69
N THR A 126 12.15 18.89 -15.45
CA THR A 126 12.35 20.02 -16.37
C THR A 126 13.63 20.80 -16.11
N TYR A 127 14.36 20.45 -15.06
CA TYR A 127 15.62 21.10 -14.73
C TYR A 127 16.73 20.66 -15.68
N GLY A 128 17.32 21.62 -16.38
CA GLY A 128 18.39 21.37 -17.36
C GLY A 128 17.92 21.09 -18.80
N ALA A 129 16.65 21.20 -19.07
CA ALA A 129 16.10 21.02 -20.43
C ALA A 129 16.17 22.30 -21.27
N GLU A 130 16.73 23.38 -20.72
CA GLU A 130 16.90 24.65 -21.42
C GLU A 130 18.37 24.78 -21.93
N GLU A 131 18.68 24.00 -22.92
CA GLU A 131 19.85 24.24 -23.78
C GLU A 131 19.50 24.13 -25.25
#